data_823a89a31599893761055b972b355d12
#
_entry.id   823a89a31599893761055b972b355d12
#
_cell.length_a   1.000
_cell.length_b   1.000
_cell.length_c   1.000
_cell.angle_alpha   90.00
_cell.angle_beta   90.00
_cell.angle_gamma   90.00
#
_symmetry.space_group_name_H-M   'P 1'
#
loop_
_entity.id
_entity.type
_entity.pdbx_description
1 polymer ?
#
loop_
_entity_poly.entity_id
_entity_poly.type
_entity_poly.pdbx_seq_one_letter_code
_entity_poly.pdbx_strand_id
1 'polypeptide(L)'
;MIFEGLADRLQETFKKLRGHGRLTEDDVNEAMRDVRMALLEADVNFKVVKDFVKKVKERAVGQEVLETLTPAQFVVKIVDEELTSLMGGTQSKINISPKPPTIIMLVGLQGAGKTTSAGKLGIA
;
A
#
# COMPACT_ATOMS: atom_id res chain seq x y z
N MET A 1 -7.18 -2.72 14.65
CA MET A 1 -5.92 -3.06 13.95
C MET A 1 -5.28 -1.78 13.42
N ILE A 2 -3.96 -1.76 13.31
CA ILE A 2 -3.18 -0.57 12.90
C ILE A 2 -3.55 -0.06 11.49
N PHE A 3 -4.03 -0.93 10.61
CA PHE A 3 -4.33 -0.60 9.21
C PHE A 3 -5.82 -0.44 8.87
N GLU A 4 -6.73 -0.55 9.83
CA GLU A 4 -8.18 -0.41 9.55
C GLU A 4 -8.52 0.96 8.98
N GLY A 5 -8.03 2.03 9.58
CA GLY A 5 -8.28 3.39 9.11
C GLY A 5 -7.73 3.66 7.71
N LEU A 6 -6.54 3.12 7.38
CA LEU A 6 -5.94 3.23 6.05
C LEU A 6 -6.74 2.42 5.02
N ALA A 7 -7.09 1.18 5.34
CA ALA A 7 -7.86 0.31 4.44
C ALA A 7 -9.24 0.92 4.14
N ASP A 8 -9.93 1.41 5.14
CA ASP A 8 -11.25 2.04 4.99
C ASP A 8 -11.18 3.29 4.09
N ARG A 9 -10.18 4.13 4.28
CA ARG A 9 -9.98 5.32 3.45
C ARG A 9 -9.65 4.99 2.00
N LEU A 10 -8.80 4.01 1.78
CA LEU A 10 -8.48 3.54 0.42
C LEU A 10 -9.72 2.95 -0.26
N GLN A 11 -10.51 2.16 0.46
CA GLN A 11 -11.76 1.60 -0.07
C GLN A 11 -12.77 2.69 -0.40
N GLU A 12 -12.91 3.71 0.44
CA GLU A 12 -13.79 4.86 0.18
C GLU A 12 -13.38 5.62 -1.08
N THR A 13 -12.08 5.88 -1.23
CA THR A 13 -11.53 6.52 -2.43
C THR A 13 -11.81 5.70 -3.68
N PHE A 14 -11.60 4.41 -3.64
CA PHE A 14 -11.88 3.51 -4.76
C PHE A 14 -13.37 3.40 -5.07
N LYS A 15 -14.23 3.43 -4.06
CA LYS A 15 -15.68 3.47 -4.23
C LYS A 15 -16.13 4.73 -4.97
N LYS A 16 -15.56 5.89 -4.64
CA LYS A 16 -15.81 7.14 -5.39
C LYS A 16 -15.40 7.01 -6.84
N LEU A 17 -14.23 6.44 -7.14
CA LEU A 17 -13.78 6.19 -8.50
C LEU A 17 -14.72 5.27 -9.29
N ARG A 18 -15.23 4.22 -8.67
CA ARG A 18 -16.17 3.29 -9.31
C ARG A 18 -17.50 3.94 -9.64
N GLY A 19 -17.88 4.99 -8.91
CA GLY A 19 -19.09 5.79 -9.19
C GLY A 19 -19.00 6.61 -10.48
N HIS A 20 -17.78 6.85 -10.99
CA HIS A 20 -17.54 7.51 -12.26
C HIS A 20 -17.50 6.45 -13.39
N GLY A 21 -18.32 6.59 -14.40
CA GLY A 21 -18.28 5.69 -15.57
C GLY A 21 -16.98 5.84 -16.37
N ARG A 22 -16.66 7.06 -16.79
CA ARG A 22 -15.39 7.46 -17.40
C ARG A 22 -14.56 8.22 -16.38
N LEU A 23 -13.26 7.93 -16.34
CA LEU A 23 -12.31 8.71 -15.55
C LEU A 23 -11.59 9.71 -16.43
N THR A 24 -11.48 10.93 -15.92
CA THR A 24 -10.59 11.96 -16.46
C THR A 24 -9.29 11.97 -15.69
N GLU A 25 -8.29 12.65 -16.22
CA GLU A 25 -7.02 12.87 -15.50
C GLU A 25 -7.26 13.60 -14.16
N ASP A 26 -8.22 14.53 -14.12
CA ASP A 26 -8.59 15.24 -12.89
C ASP A 26 -9.20 14.31 -11.85
N ASP A 27 -10.03 13.35 -12.25
CA ASP A 27 -10.60 12.33 -11.35
C ASP A 27 -9.49 11.48 -10.72
N VAL A 28 -8.50 11.08 -11.51
CA VAL A 28 -7.32 10.33 -11.03
C VAL A 28 -6.49 11.19 -10.07
N ASN A 29 -6.26 12.45 -10.39
CA ASN A 29 -5.52 13.37 -9.54
C ASN A 29 -6.22 13.59 -8.20
N GLU A 30 -7.53 13.73 -8.19
CA GLU A 30 -8.33 13.86 -6.96
C GLU A 30 -8.22 12.60 -6.11
N ALA A 31 -8.40 11.44 -6.71
CA ALA A 31 -8.25 10.15 -6.02
C ALA A 31 -6.85 9.99 -5.42
N MET A 32 -5.81 10.40 -6.14
CA MET A 32 -4.44 10.33 -5.63
C MET A 32 -4.16 11.32 -4.49
N ARG A 33 -4.85 12.43 -4.43
CA ARG A 33 -4.80 13.31 -3.24
C ARG A 33 -5.36 12.60 -2.01
N ASP A 34 -6.50 11.93 -2.15
CA ASP A 34 -7.11 11.16 -1.06
C ASP A 34 -6.18 10.02 -0.61
N VAL A 35 -5.60 9.28 -1.54
CA VAL A 35 -4.62 8.21 -1.25
C VAL A 35 -3.40 8.77 -0.53
N ARG A 36 -2.86 9.89 -1.00
CA ARG A 36 -1.73 10.58 -0.36
C ARG A 36 -2.04 10.94 1.09
N MET A 37 -3.19 11.55 1.33
CA MET A 37 -3.62 11.94 2.67
C MET A 37 -3.79 10.72 3.58
N ALA A 38 -4.40 9.65 3.07
CA ALA A 38 -4.57 8.42 3.81
C ALA A 38 -3.23 7.79 4.24
N LEU A 39 -2.24 7.75 3.34
CA LEU A 39 -0.91 7.24 3.64
C LEU A 39 -0.14 8.12 4.64
N LEU A 40 -0.24 9.45 4.53
CA LEU A 40 0.38 10.38 5.47
C LEU A 40 -0.24 10.27 6.87
N GLU A 41 -1.55 10.09 6.97
CA GLU A 41 -2.24 9.87 8.25
C GLU A 41 -1.88 8.51 8.88
N ALA A 42 -1.49 7.54 8.07
CA ALA A 42 -0.95 6.25 8.53
C ALA A 42 0.55 6.29 8.87
N ASP A 43 1.13 7.49 8.98
CA ASP A 43 2.54 7.74 9.31
C ASP A 43 3.55 7.19 8.29
N VAL A 44 3.15 7.04 7.04
CA VAL A 44 4.08 6.68 5.98
C VAL A 44 5.00 7.86 5.67
N ASN A 45 6.27 7.60 5.47
CA ASN A 45 7.27 8.63 5.17
C ASN A 45 6.86 9.47 3.95
N PHE A 46 6.96 10.79 4.08
CA PHE A 46 6.55 11.75 3.05
C PHE A 46 7.20 11.51 1.68
N LYS A 47 8.49 11.21 1.65
CA LYS A 47 9.21 10.94 0.40
C LYS A 47 8.69 9.67 -0.27
N VAL A 48 8.46 8.63 0.51
CA VAL A 48 7.88 7.35 0.03
C VAL A 48 6.50 7.59 -0.57
N VAL A 49 5.64 8.34 0.13
CA VAL A 49 4.29 8.68 -0.37
C VAL A 49 4.37 9.46 -1.67
N LYS A 50 5.24 10.47 -1.75
CA LYS A 50 5.43 11.29 -2.95
C LYS A 50 5.85 10.45 -4.16
N ASP A 51 6.83 9.59 -4.00
CA ASP A 51 7.33 8.72 -5.07
C ASP A 51 6.28 7.69 -5.49
N PHE A 52 5.56 7.11 -4.54
CA PHE A 52 4.45 6.20 -4.79
C PHE A 52 3.33 6.85 -5.60
N VAL A 53 2.83 7.99 -5.16
CA VAL A 53 1.74 8.72 -5.82
C VAL A 53 2.16 9.13 -7.24
N LYS A 54 3.41 9.56 -7.42
CA LYS A 54 3.95 9.89 -8.75
C LYS A 54 3.89 8.68 -9.70
N LYS A 55 4.38 7.52 -9.25
CA LYS A 55 4.37 6.29 -10.05
C LYS A 55 2.96 5.85 -10.43
N VAL A 56 2.03 5.88 -9.47
CA VAL A 56 0.63 5.54 -9.74
C VAL A 56 0.01 6.49 -10.75
N LYS A 57 0.21 7.81 -10.59
CA LYS A 57 -0.31 8.80 -11.54
C LYS A 57 0.20 8.59 -12.96
N GLU A 58 1.51 8.39 -13.13
CA GLU A 58 2.12 8.15 -14.43
C GLU A 58 1.49 6.96 -15.15
N ARG A 59 1.17 5.90 -14.42
CA ARG A 59 0.51 4.71 -14.97
C ARG A 59 -1.00 4.90 -15.19
N ALA A 60 -1.66 5.58 -14.25
CA ALA A 60 -3.12 5.71 -14.23
C ALA A 60 -3.67 6.71 -15.25
N VAL A 61 -2.88 7.70 -15.67
CA VAL A 61 -3.27 8.66 -16.72
C VAL A 61 -2.92 8.18 -18.13
N GLY A 62 -2.40 6.98 -18.26
CA GLY A 62 -2.17 6.36 -19.57
C GLY A 62 -3.45 6.23 -20.37
N GLN A 63 -3.35 6.44 -21.68
CA GLN A 63 -4.49 6.39 -22.59
C GLN A 63 -5.26 5.09 -22.50
N GLU A 64 -4.57 3.96 -22.34
CA GLU A 64 -5.19 2.64 -22.17
C GLU A 64 -6.12 2.56 -20.95
N VAL A 65 -5.76 3.22 -19.86
CA VAL A 65 -6.57 3.24 -18.64
C VAL A 65 -7.81 4.10 -18.82
N LEU A 66 -7.65 5.30 -19.37
CA LEU A 66 -8.75 6.27 -19.52
C LEU A 66 -9.76 5.84 -20.60
N GLU A 67 -9.34 5.12 -21.60
CA GLU A 67 -10.19 4.65 -22.71
C GLU A 67 -10.86 3.30 -22.44
N THR A 68 -10.51 2.59 -21.38
CA THR A 68 -11.13 1.31 -21.03
C THR A 68 -12.55 1.48 -20.51
N LEU A 69 -13.36 0.41 -20.61
CA LEU A 69 -14.71 0.38 -20.05
C LEU A 69 -14.74 0.26 -18.52
N THR A 70 -13.61 -0.12 -17.90
CA THR A 70 -13.50 -0.30 -16.44
C THR A 70 -12.27 0.43 -15.87
N PRO A 71 -12.16 1.77 -16.06
CA PRO A 71 -10.97 2.51 -15.68
C PRO A 71 -10.70 2.49 -14.17
N ALA A 72 -11.74 2.51 -13.34
CA ALA A 72 -11.58 2.44 -11.89
C ALA A 72 -10.92 1.14 -11.43
N GLN A 73 -11.24 0.01 -12.02
CA GLN A 73 -10.61 -1.27 -11.72
C GLN A 73 -9.13 -1.29 -12.11
N PHE A 74 -8.77 -0.65 -13.24
CA PHE A 74 -7.37 -0.50 -13.63
C PHE A 74 -6.58 0.37 -12.65
N VAL A 75 -7.16 1.47 -12.18
CA VAL A 75 -6.52 2.33 -11.16
C VAL A 75 -6.30 1.56 -9.87
N VAL A 76 -7.30 0.82 -9.40
CA VAL A 76 -7.18 -0.03 -8.20
C VAL A 76 -6.07 -1.08 -8.37
N LYS A 77 -6.02 -1.73 -9.52
CA LYS A 77 -4.96 -2.70 -9.85
C LYS A 77 -3.57 -2.05 -9.83
N ILE A 78 -3.42 -0.88 -10.42
CA ILE A 78 -2.15 -0.14 -10.42
C ILE A 78 -1.72 0.19 -9.00
N VAL A 79 -2.63 0.67 -8.15
CA VAL A 79 -2.36 0.96 -6.73
C VAL A 79 -1.90 -0.30 -6.00
N ASP A 80 -2.60 -1.42 -6.20
CA ASP A 80 -2.25 -2.71 -5.59
C ASP A 80 -0.85 -3.18 -6.02
N GLU A 81 -0.54 -3.14 -7.29
CA GLU A 81 0.76 -3.51 -7.83
C GLU A 81 1.90 -2.62 -7.29
N GLU A 82 1.69 -1.30 -7.23
CA GLU A 82 2.68 -0.37 -6.71
C GLU A 82 2.86 -0.50 -5.19
N LEU A 83 1.80 -0.75 -4.42
CA LEU A 83 1.90 -1.07 -2.99
C LEU A 83 2.66 -2.37 -2.76
N THR A 84 2.35 -3.40 -3.53
CA THR A 84 3.05 -4.70 -3.47
C THR A 84 4.54 -4.53 -3.76
N SER A 85 4.88 -3.77 -4.80
CA SER A 85 6.26 -3.44 -5.15
C SER A 85 6.97 -2.67 -4.02
N LEU A 86 6.28 -1.71 -3.42
CA LEU A 86 6.80 -0.92 -2.29
C LEU A 86 7.10 -1.79 -1.07
N MET A 87 6.27 -2.80 -0.83
CA MET A 87 6.44 -3.78 0.27
C MET A 87 7.50 -4.84 -0.01
N GLY A 88 8.10 -4.83 -1.20
CA GLY A 88 9.20 -5.72 -1.57
C GLY A 88 8.86 -6.79 -2.62
N GLY A 89 7.58 -6.95 -2.99
CA GLY A 89 7.11 -7.84 -4.06
C GLY A 89 7.21 -9.33 -3.76
N THR A 90 8.26 -9.79 -3.12
CA THR A 90 8.51 -11.21 -2.80
C THR A 90 8.78 -11.41 -1.31
N GLN A 91 8.49 -12.62 -0.84
CA GLN A 91 8.77 -12.98 0.55
C GLN A 91 10.28 -13.00 0.82
N SER A 92 10.72 -12.23 1.80
CA SER A 92 12.09 -12.28 2.32
C SER A 92 12.21 -13.36 3.40
N LYS A 93 13.25 -14.15 3.33
CA LYS A 93 13.59 -15.13 4.38
C LYS A 93 14.38 -14.47 5.50
N ILE A 94 14.22 -15.00 6.71
CA ILE A 94 15.05 -14.59 7.85
C ILE A 94 16.49 -15.10 7.63
N ASN A 95 17.44 -14.21 7.79
CA ASN A 95 18.84 -14.58 7.73
C ASN A 95 19.25 -15.29 9.03
N ILE A 96 19.53 -16.57 8.93
CA ILE A 96 20.02 -17.37 10.04
C ILE A 96 21.54 -17.21 10.14
N SER A 97 22.04 -16.98 11.36
CA SER A 97 23.47 -16.88 11.62
C SER A 97 24.18 -18.21 11.26
N PRO A 98 25.31 -18.18 10.57
CA PRO A 98 26.12 -19.38 10.31
C PRO A 98 26.71 -19.99 11.60
N LYS A 99 26.78 -19.18 12.66
CA LYS A 99 27.19 -19.63 14.01
C LYS A 99 26.03 -19.45 14.98
N PRO A 100 25.46 -20.53 15.53
CA PRO A 100 24.39 -20.42 16.53
C PRO A 100 24.88 -19.72 17.82
N PRO A 101 23.97 -19.02 18.54
CA PRO A 101 22.56 -18.84 18.22
C PRO A 101 22.30 -17.68 17.25
N THR A 102 21.16 -17.73 16.53
CA THR A 102 20.61 -16.56 15.85
C THR A 102 19.78 -15.77 16.85
N ILE A 103 20.10 -14.51 17.08
CA ILE A 103 19.40 -13.63 18.01
C ILE A 103 18.54 -12.66 17.20
N ILE A 104 17.24 -12.64 17.46
CA ILE A 104 16.27 -11.77 16.81
C ILE A 104 15.58 -10.91 17.86
N MET A 105 15.68 -9.57 17.71
CA MET A 105 15.02 -8.62 18.58
C MET A 105 13.77 -8.07 17.92
N LEU A 106 12.60 -8.26 18.54
CA LEU A 106 11.34 -7.66 18.11
C LEU A 106 11.13 -6.33 18.82
N VAL A 107 10.99 -5.26 18.05
CA VAL A 107 10.86 -3.89 18.55
C VAL A 107 9.55 -3.29 18.09
N GLY A 108 8.85 -2.60 18.98
CA GLY A 108 7.59 -1.93 18.67
C GLY A 108 6.93 -1.35 19.91
N LEU A 109 5.91 -0.53 19.68
CA LEU A 109 5.09 0.04 20.76
C LEU A 109 4.23 -1.05 21.42
N GLN A 110 3.69 -0.71 22.59
CA GLN A 110 2.75 -1.59 23.29
C GLN A 110 1.53 -1.87 22.40
N GLY A 111 1.12 -3.13 22.31
CA GLY A 111 0.00 -3.54 21.45
C GLY A 111 0.36 -3.73 19.98
N ALA A 112 1.63 -3.61 19.59
CA ALA A 112 2.08 -3.81 18.21
C ALA A 112 2.13 -5.29 17.76
N GLY A 113 1.92 -6.23 18.67
CA GLY A 113 1.91 -7.66 18.36
C GLY A 113 3.27 -8.35 18.49
N LYS A 114 4.21 -7.79 19.26
CA LYS A 114 5.55 -8.37 19.46
C LYS A 114 5.51 -9.80 20.00
N THR A 115 4.76 -10.03 21.06
CA THR A 115 4.62 -11.36 21.69
C THR A 115 3.97 -12.37 20.77
N THR A 116 2.90 -11.96 20.08
CA THR A 116 2.21 -12.81 19.09
C THR A 116 3.11 -13.18 17.93
N SER A 117 3.86 -12.20 17.41
CA SER A 117 4.81 -12.41 16.32
C SER A 117 5.98 -13.30 16.75
N ALA A 118 6.48 -13.14 17.98
CA ALA A 118 7.53 -13.99 18.53
C ALA A 118 7.07 -15.45 18.63
N GLY A 119 5.84 -15.69 19.11
CA GLY A 119 5.25 -17.02 19.18
C GLY A 119 5.10 -17.67 17.81
N LYS A 120 4.58 -16.95 16.84
CA LYS A 120 4.43 -17.43 15.45
C LYS A 120 5.78 -17.73 14.81
N LEU A 121 6.76 -16.86 15.02
CA LEU A 121 8.11 -17.02 14.48
C LEU A 121 8.84 -18.23 15.08
N GLY A 122 8.64 -18.47 16.38
CA GLY A 122 9.26 -19.62 17.07
C GLY A 122 8.69 -20.97 16.64
N ILE A 123 7.47 -21.01 16.08
CA ILE A 123 6.84 -22.23 15.56
C ILE A 123 7.20 -22.46 14.07
N ALA A 124 7.47 -21.40 13.38
CA ALA A 124 7.88 -21.47 11.99
C ALA A 124 9.34 -22.00 11.89
#